data_177be4425eb3f73c388bb4e60e23c41c
#
_entry.id   177be4425eb3f73c388bb4e60e23c41c
#
_cell.length_a   1.000
_cell.length_b   1.000
_cell.length_c   1.000
_cell.angle_alpha   90.00
_cell.angle_beta   90.00
_cell.angle_gamma   90.00
#
_symmetry.space_group_name_H-M   'P 1'
#
loop_
_entity.id
_entity.type
_entity.pdbx_description
1 polymer ?
#
loop_
_entity_poly.entity_id
_entity_poly.type
_entity_poly.pdbx_seq_one_letter_code
_entity_poly.pdbx_strand_id
1 'polypeptide(L)'
;MSKNNLNILIGLALSFTSLSQDIWIQRDSVNGPVKGSCASFVLQHDGYVIGGLDDFGFNRKMYSYSPAQNNWDNEESIGGLSGSGLSRGSASSFAIGNKGYVCLGQGDTNPYFKDLWEYDLATGAWTQKADFIGSARRQAISFTINSVAYVGTGQDLTGLKKDFFKYEPSTNIWTQLNDFAGTARRQAVGFQMGDNGYVGTGDDGVLRTDFWMYTPSTDTWMQKANFPGTARAGATGWGIFPTGFIATGEDVNYDYKKDVWEYNYFGNSWIQRTDFIGSGRKNAVSFVIDGVAYLGTGYNGIFLDDFYAYFGIVGMTENTSNFISSIYPNPAKEQAIIKIYDENPSDLKLQFYSITGEELTSKVEANYTSNNSISINTSNLSAGNYFYSLVNSSNNKKSTGKLIVL
;
A
#
# COMPACT_ATOMS: atom_id res chain seq x y z
N MET A 1 11.98 -4.58 -75.62
CA MET A 1 11.98 -5.61 -74.57
C MET A 1 12.16 -4.87 -73.22
N SER A 2 11.05 -4.57 -72.57
CA SER A 2 11.06 -3.86 -71.31
C SER A 2 10.94 -4.87 -70.15
N LYS A 3 11.88 -4.87 -69.23
CA LYS A 3 11.86 -5.70 -68.00
C LYS A 3 11.17 -4.88 -66.90
N ASN A 4 9.97 -5.27 -66.56
CA ASN A 4 9.28 -4.76 -65.35
C ASN A 4 9.90 -5.42 -64.12
N ASN A 5 10.53 -4.63 -63.27
CA ASN A 5 10.93 -5.03 -61.93
C ASN A 5 9.75 -4.77 -60.97
N LEU A 6 9.14 -5.86 -60.53
CA LEU A 6 8.10 -5.85 -59.48
C LEU A 6 8.80 -5.83 -58.15
N ASN A 7 8.89 -4.68 -57.48
CA ASN A 7 9.33 -4.57 -56.10
C ASN A 7 8.20 -5.02 -55.17
N ILE A 8 8.33 -6.23 -54.62
CA ILE A 8 7.49 -6.72 -53.52
C ILE A 8 8.01 -6.09 -52.24
N LEU A 9 7.26 -5.08 -51.73
CA LEU A 9 7.44 -4.57 -50.36
C LEU A 9 6.85 -5.61 -49.41
N ILE A 10 7.72 -6.40 -48.76
CA ILE A 10 7.34 -7.23 -47.61
C ILE A 10 7.26 -6.29 -46.42
N GLY A 11 6.06 -5.86 -46.09
CA GLY A 11 5.77 -5.16 -44.85
C GLY A 11 5.87 -6.15 -43.68
N LEU A 12 6.99 -6.12 -42.94
CA LEU A 12 7.06 -6.78 -41.64
C LEU A 12 6.13 -6.00 -40.69
N ALA A 13 4.93 -6.52 -40.48
CA ALA A 13 4.08 -6.11 -39.37
C ALA A 13 4.73 -6.64 -38.07
N LEU A 14 5.57 -5.81 -37.47
CA LEU A 14 5.99 -6.02 -36.08
C LEU A 14 4.75 -5.79 -35.21
N SER A 15 4.09 -6.87 -34.84
CA SER A 15 3.11 -6.84 -33.76
C SER A 15 3.85 -6.53 -32.46
N PHE A 16 3.88 -5.26 -32.08
CA PHE A 16 4.24 -4.86 -30.72
C PHE A 16 3.08 -5.30 -29.81
N THR A 17 3.15 -6.52 -29.32
CA THR A 17 2.49 -6.85 -28.06
C THR A 17 3.26 -6.11 -26.99
N SER A 18 2.90 -4.88 -26.70
CA SER A 18 3.36 -4.23 -25.48
C SER A 18 2.66 -4.94 -24.32
N LEU A 19 3.22 -6.06 -23.89
CA LEU A 19 3.03 -6.52 -22.53
C LEU A 19 3.61 -5.40 -21.67
N SER A 20 2.73 -4.57 -21.11
CA SER A 20 3.14 -3.57 -20.14
C SER A 20 3.62 -4.37 -18.92
N GLN A 21 4.92 -4.40 -18.69
CA GLN A 21 5.57 -5.16 -17.63
C GLN A 21 5.75 -4.24 -16.43
N ASP A 22 5.52 -4.78 -15.23
CA ASP A 22 5.87 -4.09 -13.99
C ASP A 22 7.35 -3.72 -14.00
N ILE A 23 7.68 -2.49 -13.59
CA ILE A 23 9.05 -1.98 -13.66
C ILE A 23 9.50 -1.55 -12.25
N TRP A 24 10.65 -2.03 -11.83
CA TRP A 24 11.38 -1.53 -10.69
C TRP A 24 12.48 -0.58 -11.15
N ILE A 25 12.57 0.59 -10.56
CA ILE A 25 13.62 1.59 -10.84
C ILE A 25 14.34 1.88 -9.54
N GLN A 26 15.67 1.70 -9.55
CA GLN A 26 16.51 2.09 -8.41
C GLN A 26 16.46 3.61 -8.23
N ARG A 27 16.38 4.05 -6.99
CA ARG A 27 16.40 5.43 -6.56
C ARG A 27 17.62 5.68 -5.69
N ASP A 28 17.83 6.93 -5.30
CA ASP A 28 18.88 7.26 -4.35
C ASP A 28 18.73 6.46 -3.07
N SER A 29 19.85 5.93 -2.58
CA SER A 29 19.90 5.18 -1.32
C SER A 29 19.57 6.08 -0.13
N VAL A 30 18.95 5.51 0.90
CA VAL A 30 18.61 6.25 2.12
C VAL A 30 19.89 6.82 2.76
N ASN A 31 19.91 8.10 3.03
CA ASN A 31 21.05 8.77 3.68
C ASN A 31 21.34 8.19 5.07
N GLY A 32 22.62 8.20 5.45
CA GLY A 32 23.09 7.73 6.76
C GLY A 32 23.36 6.22 6.76
N PRO A 33 23.46 5.60 7.96
CA PRO A 33 23.83 4.20 8.06
C PRO A 33 22.75 3.29 7.47
N VAL A 34 23.18 2.18 6.87
CA VAL A 34 22.32 1.07 6.44
C VAL A 34 21.45 0.59 7.60
N LYS A 35 20.16 0.29 7.37
CA LYS A 35 19.23 0.06 8.46
C LYS A 35 18.06 -0.85 8.09
N GLY A 36 17.49 -1.49 9.09
CA GLY A 36 16.27 -2.27 8.98
C GLY A 36 15.32 -2.02 10.14
N SER A 37 14.11 -2.55 10.06
CA SER A 37 13.08 -2.37 11.09
C SER A 37 12.74 -0.89 11.36
N CYS A 38 12.85 -0.04 10.35
CA CYS A 38 12.46 1.37 10.41
C CYS A 38 10.93 1.51 10.42
N ALA A 39 10.46 2.61 10.97
CA ALA A 39 9.12 3.13 10.74
C ALA A 39 9.10 3.99 9.47
N SER A 40 7.95 4.15 8.82
CA SER A 40 7.81 5.00 7.64
C SER A 40 6.40 5.56 7.50
N PHE A 41 6.29 6.77 6.96
CA PHE A 41 5.03 7.39 6.59
C PHE A 41 5.23 8.35 5.41
N VAL A 42 4.14 8.86 4.85
CA VAL A 42 4.16 9.85 3.76
C VAL A 42 3.46 11.11 4.24
N LEU A 43 4.06 12.27 4.00
CA LEU A 43 3.44 13.58 4.19
C LEU A 43 3.51 14.36 2.87
N GLN A 44 2.35 14.80 2.38
CA GLN A 44 2.25 15.43 1.07
C GLN A 44 2.86 14.54 -0.04
N HIS A 45 3.97 14.96 -0.63
CA HIS A 45 4.62 14.29 -1.74
C HIS A 45 5.97 13.65 -1.36
N ASP A 46 6.30 13.60 -0.05
CA ASP A 46 7.57 13.07 0.43
C ASP A 46 7.37 11.87 1.36
N GLY A 47 8.26 10.89 1.22
CA GLY A 47 8.30 9.69 2.06
C GLY A 47 9.28 9.86 3.22
N TYR A 48 8.93 9.42 4.42
CA TYR A 48 9.77 9.54 5.61
C TYR A 48 10.17 8.16 6.12
N VAL A 49 11.45 8.02 6.47
CA VAL A 49 12.02 6.81 7.10
C VAL A 49 12.64 7.21 8.43
N ILE A 50 12.21 6.50 9.50
CA ILE A 50 12.48 6.95 10.87
C ILE A 50 13.01 5.78 11.71
N GLY A 51 14.04 6.08 12.53
CA GLY A 51 14.60 5.13 13.50
C GLY A 51 15.21 3.91 12.83
N GLY A 52 14.98 2.75 13.41
CA GLY A 52 15.48 1.47 12.93
C GLY A 52 16.68 0.97 13.73
N LEU A 53 17.21 -0.16 13.28
CA LEU A 53 18.39 -0.83 13.80
C LEU A 53 19.45 -0.85 12.72
N ASP A 54 20.68 -0.55 13.11
CA ASP A 54 21.89 -0.65 12.28
C ASP A 54 22.99 -1.40 13.06
N ASP A 55 24.20 -1.47 12.53
CA ASP A 55 25.33 -2.17 13.15
C ASP A 55 25.78 -1.55 14.48
N PHE A 56 25.32 -0.33 14.78
CA PHE A 56 25.67 0.41 16.01
C PHE A 56 24.55 0.41 17.06
N GLY A 57 23.40 -0.20 16.77
CA GLY A 57 22.23 -0.26 17.64
C GLY A 57 21.02 0.49 17.12
N PHE A 58 20.05 0.77 17.99
CA PHE A 58 18.85 1.51 17.61
C PHE A 58 19.15 3.00 17.44
N ASN A 59 18.50 3.63 16.48
CA ASN A 59 18.61 5.06 16.26
C ASN A 59 17.23 5.76 16.25
N ARG A 60 17.23 7.09 16.26
CA ARG A 60 16.01 7.93 16.23
C ARG A 60 15.98 8.91 15.07
N LYS A 61 16.94 8.83 14.15
CA LYS A 61 17.07 9.72 13.01
C LYS A 61 15.89 9.56 12.07
N MET A 62 15.52 10.66 11.44
CA MET A 62 14.52 10.71 10.40
C MET A 62 15.12 11.29 9.13
N TYR A 63 14.68 10.76 8.00
CA TYR A 63 15.08 11.19 6.66
C TYR A 63 13.81 11.31 5.82
N SER A 64 13.74 12.34 4.97
CA SER A 64 12.69 12.52 3.98
C SER A 64 13.22 12.25 2.57
N TYR A 65 12.42 11.59 1.75
CA TYR A 65 12.69 11.31 0.35
C TYR A 65 11.76 12.12 -0.55
N SER A 66 12.35 12.92 -1.44
CA SER A 66 11.60 13.64 -2.48
C SER A 66 11.68 12.92 -3.83
N PRO A 67 10.57 12.36 -4.35
CA PRO A 67 10.56 11.74 -5.67
C PRO A 67 10.92 12.69 -6.80
N ALA A 68 10.55 13.96 -6.69
CA ALA A 68 10.81 14.98 -7.71
C ALA A 68 12.30 15.27 -7.87
N GLN A 69 13.07 15.24 -6.80
CA GLN A 69 14.49 15.49 -6.78
C GLN A 69 15.33 14.20 -6.78
N ASN A 70 14.70 13.07 -6.45
CA ASN A 70 15.35 11.78 -6.24
C ASN A 70 16.50 11.88 -5.22
N ASN A 71 16.24 12.54 -4.09
CA ASN A 71 17.23 12.72 -3.02
C ASN A 71 16.60 12.51 -1.64
N TRP A 72 17.48 12.35 -0.64
CA TRP A 72 17.13 12.25 0.76
C TRP A 72 17.69 13.43 1.54
N ASP A 73 16.86 14.00 2.42
CA ASP A 73 17.23 15.06 3.34
C ASP A 73 17.18 14.58 4.80
N ASN A 74 17.97 15.23 5.67
CA ASN A 74 17.93 14.97 7.10
C ASN A 74 16.81 15.79 7.74
N GLU A 75 16.02 15.13 8.55
CA GLU A 75 14.93 15.74 9.31
C GLU A 75 15.20 15.74 10.82
N GLU A 76 14.39 16.48 11.58
CA GLU A 76 14.49 16.48 13.03
C GLU A 76 14.17 15.09 13.60
N SER A 77 15.09 14.57 14.40
CA SER A 77 14.98 13.23 15.00
C SER A 77 13.83 13.15 16.02
N ILE A 78 13.28 11.95 16.26
CA ILE A 78 12.19 11.73 17.22
C ILE A 78 12.50 12.42 18.56
N GLY A 79 11.56 13.24 19.04
CA GLY A 79 11.67 13.99 20.29
C GLY A 79 12.57 15.21 20.24
N GLY A 80 13.11 15.60 19.07
CA GLY A 80 13.94 16.78 18.91
C GLY A 80 15.19 16.75 19.81
N LEU A 81 15.61 17.90 20.31
CA LEU A 81 16.77 18.00 21.22
C LEU A 81 16.59 17.24 22.53
N SER A 82 15.35 17.04 22.99
CA SER A 82 15.00 16.33 24.22
C SER A 82 14.91 14.81 24.03
N GLY A 83 15.05 14.28 22.82
CA GLY A 83 14.78 12.91 22.45
C GLY A 83 15.85 11.88 22.86
N SER A 84 16.69 12.19 23.84
CA SER A 84 17.63 11.23 24.43
C SER A 84 16.89 10.02 24.98
N GLY A 85 17.29 8.80 24.56
CA GLY A 85 16.63 7.55 24.98
C GLY A 85 15.43 7.13 24.14
N LEU A 86 15.08 7.85 23.08
CA LEU A 86 13.98 7.52 22.18
C LEU A 86 14.40 6.72 20.92
N SER A 87 15.67 6.32 20.84
CA SER A 87 16.17 5.46 19.77
C SER A 87 15.40 4.15 19.74
N ARG A 88 14.81 3.80 18.58
CA ARG A 88 13.93 2.64 18.46
C ARG A 88 13.90 2.04 17.06
N GLY A 89 13.62 0.74 17.02
CA GLY A 89 13.26 0.01 15.80
C GLY A 89 11.99 -0.82 16.03
N SER A 90 11.48 -1.38 14.95
CA SER A 90 10.22 -2.16 14.98
C SER A 90 9.03 -1.39 15.58
N ALA A 91 9.04 -0.09 15.42
CA ALA A 91 7.96 0.81 15.80
C ALA A 91 6.82 0.77 14.76
N SER A 92 5.63 1.16 15.20
CA SER A 92 4.50 1.42 14.32
C SER A 92 4.47 2.90 13.95
N SER A 93 4.02 3.22 12.74
CA SER A 93 3.94 4.59 12.25
C SER A 93 2.74 4.79 11.33
N PHE A 94 2.25 6.01 11.27
CA PHE A 94 1.13 6.39 10.44
C PHE A 94 1.18 7.89 10.16
N ALA A 95 0.42 8.34 9.15
CA ALA A 95 0.25 9.77 8.85
C ALA A 95 -1.23 10.14 8.83
N ILE A 96 -1.56 11.35 9.32
CA ILE A 96 -2.89 11.93 9.27
C ILE A 96 -2.77 13.42 8.92
N GLY A 97 -3.31 13.81 7.77
CA GLY A 97 -3.12 15.16 7.24
C GLY A 97 -1.63 15.46 7.02
N ASN A 98 -1.16 16.60 7.55
CA ASN A 98 0.24 17.00 7.46
C ASN A 98 1.05 16.60 8.71
N LYS A 99 0.65 15.55 9.40
CA LYS A 99 1.30 15.07 10.61
C LYS A 99 1.68 13.61 10.51
N GLY A 100 2.95 13.31 10.84
CA GLY A 100 3.48 11.97 10.96
C GLY A 100 3.49 11.51 12.41
N TYR A 101 3.27 10.23 12.64
CA TYR A 101 3.20 9.66 13.98
C TYR A 101 4.09 8.43 14.09
N VAL A 102 4.78 8.28 15.23
CA VAL A 102 5.56 7.10 15.58
C VAL A 102 5.21 6.68 17.00
N CYS A 103 4.90 5.40 17.18
CA CYS A 103 4.60 4.83 18.49
C CYS A 103 5.21 3.43 18.64
N LEU A 104 5.27 2.95 19.88
CA LEU A 104 5.72 1.59 20.15
C LEU A 104 7.19 1.35 19.76
N GLY A 105 7.55 0.08 19.54
CA GLY A 105 8.91 -0.32 19.15
C GLY A 105 9.76 -0.76 20.33
N GLN A 106 11.03 -1.00 20.05
CA GLN A 106 12.05 -1.40 21.05
C GLN A 106 13.31 -0.55 20.90
N GLY A 107 14.06 -0.40 21.97
CA GLY A 107 15.34 0.33 21.99
C GLY A 107 16.38 -0.36 22.90
N ASP A 108 17.58 0.22 22.95
CA ASP A 108 18.70 -0.36 23.72
C ASP A 108 18.46 -0.31 25.24
N THR A 109 17.92 0.81 25.74
CA THR A 109 17.68 1.04 27.17
C THR A 109 16.26 0.73 27.61
N ASN A 110 15.31 0.75 26.69
CA ASN A 110 13.92 0.44 26.95
C ASN A 110 13.51 -0.77 26.10
N PRO A 111 13.19 -1.91 26.71
CA PRO A 111 12.87 -3.10 25.94
C PRO A 111 11.67 -2.89 25.02
N TYR A 112 10.64 -2.15 25.46
CA TYR A 112 9.52 -1.78 24.61
C TYR A 112 8.94 -0.42 25.00
N PHE A 113 8.53 0.35 23.98
CA PHE A 113 7.87 1.65 24.13
C PHE A 113 6.35 1.51 24.03
N LYS A 114 5.64 2.48 24.62
CA LYS A 114 4.20 2.70 24.44
C LYS A 114 3.84 4.18 24.16
N ASP A 115 4.84 5.05 24.15
CA ASP A 115 4.67 6.47 23.85
C ASP A 115 4.22 6.69 22.39
N LEU A 116 3.57 7.80 22.13
CA LEU A 116 3.20 8.29 20.81
C LEU A 116 3.82 9.67 20.58
N TRP A 117 4.48 9.83 19.46
CA TRP A 117 5.10 11.08 19.02
C TRP A 117 4.47 11.55 17.71
N GLU A 118 4.12 12.84 17.66
CA GLU A 118 3.60 13.53 16.47
C GLU A 118 4.69 14.45 15.90
N TYR A 119 4.99 14.31 14.64
CA TYR A 119 5.79 15.23 13.83
C TYR A 119 4.86 16.16 13.06
N ASP A 120 5.04 17.46 13.18
CA ASP A 120 4.28 18.47 12.45
C ASP A 120 5.13 18.99 11.29
N LEU A 121 4.71 18.70 10.04
CA LEU A 121 5.42 19.12 8.84
C LEU A 121 5.58 20.64 8.73
N ALA A 122 4.62 21.42 9.23
CA ALA A 122 4.64 22.88 9.12
C ALA A 122 5.73 23.53 10.01
N THR A 123 6.06 22.87 11.14
CA THR A 123 7.03 23.39 12.11
C THR A 123 8.33 22.60 12.18
N GLY A 124 8.35 21.39 11.61
CA GLY A 124 9.47 20.44 11.73
C GLY A 124 9.65 19.91 13.17
N ALA A 125 8.67 20.06 14.04
CA ALA A 125 8.81 19.74 15.47
C ALA A 125 8.09 18.45 15.86
N TRP A 126 8.65 17.76 16.87
CA TRP A 126 8.06 16.60 17.52
C TRP A 126 7.34 16.98 18.82
N THR A 127 6.15 16.45 19.01
CA THR A 127 5.35 16.62 20.24
C THR A 127 4.85 15.27 20.73
N GLN A 128 5.05 14.98 22.01
CA GLN A 128 4.50 13.78 22.63
C GLN A 128 2.98 13.90 22.77
N LYS A 129 2.26 12.85 22.40
CA LYS A 129 0.80 12.74 22.51
C LYS A 129 0.45 11.70 23.58
N ALA A 130 -0.85 11.38 23.71
CA ALA A 130 -1.31 10.36 24.64
C ALA A 130 -0.67 9.01 24.34
N ASP A 131 -0.08 8.41 25.36
CA ASP A 131 0.50 7.07 25.28
C ASP A 131 -0.53 6.05 24.80
N PHE A 132 -0.06 5.05 24.04
CA PHE A 132 -0.85 3.89 23.67
C PHE A 132 -1.42 3.20 24.92
N ILE A 133 -2.74 2.97 24.94
CA ILE A 133 -3.43 2.41 26.12
C ILE A 133 -3.23 0.91 26.32
N GLY A 134 -2.79 0.17 25.29
CA GLY A 134 -2.37 -1.21 25.42
C GLY A 134 -0.97 -1.34 26.04
N SER A 135 -0.44 -2.56 26.07
CA SER A 135 0.90 -2.82 26.58
C SER A 135 2.00 -2.29 25.65
N ALA A 136 3.12 -1.84 26.23
CA ALA A 136 4.33 -1.51 25.48
C ALA A 136 4.78 -2.72 24.64
N ARG A 137 5.03 -2.54 23.34
CA ARG A 137 5.28 -3.65 22.41
C ARG A 137 6.08 -3.24 21.17
N ARG A 138 6.51 -4.22 20.41
CA ARG A 138 7.18 -4.09 19.13
C ARG A 138 6.48 -4.85 18.03
N GLN A 139 6.81 -4.54 16.75
CA GLN A 139 6.38 -5.33 15.59
C GLN A 139 4.84 -5.44 15.47
N ALA A 140 4.14 -4.42 15.96
CA ALA A 140 2.71 -4.23 15.76
C ALA A 140 2.46 -3.65 14.36
N ILE A 141 1.28 -3.95 13.78
CA ILE A 141 0.84 -3.32 12.52
C ILE A 141 0.20 -1.97 12.80
N SER A 142 0.21 -1.10 11.78
CA SER A 142 -0.55 0.15 11.78
C SER A 142 -1.00 0.52 10.38
N PHE A 143 -2.13 1.21 10.29
CA PHE A 143 -2.62 1.86 9.07
C PHE A 143 -3.58 2.99 9.41
N THR A 144 -3.83 3.89 8.45
CA THR A 144 -4.74 5.03 8.60
C THR A 144 -5.93 4.89 7.68
N ILE A 145 -7.16 5.08 8.18
CA ILE A 145 -8.39 5.15 7.39
C ILE A 145 -9.19 6.35 7.84
N ASN A 146 -9.58 7.24 6.92
CA ASN A 146 -10.44 8.39 7.18
C ASN A 146 -9.97 9.25 8.38
N SER A 147 -8.68 9.59 8.41
CA SER A 147 -8.05 10.39 9.47
C SER A 147 -8.07 9.77 10.87
N VAL A 148 -8.24 8.46 10.96
CA VAL A 148 -8.12 7.66 12.19
C VAL A 148 -7.02 6.63 11.99
N ALA A 149 -6.10 6.53 12.96
CA ALA A 149 -5.08 5.49 12.94
C ALA A 149 -5.56 4.23 13.66
N TYR A 150 -5.15 3.09 13.15
CA TYR A 150 -5.42 1.76 13.70
C TYR A 150 -4.11 1.07 14.00
N VAL A 151 -3.98 0.49 15.20
CA VAL A 151 -2.75 -0.16 15.67
C VAL A 151 -3.12 -1.43 16.42
N GLY A 152 -2.43 -2.54 16.15
CA GLY A 152 -2.69 -3.79 16.86
C GLY A 152 -1.67 -4.88 16.58
N THR A 153 -1.89 -6.07 17.14
CA THR A 153 -0.95 -7.19 17.09
C THR A 153 0.40 -6.86 17.78
N GLY A 154 1.48 -7.54 17.37
CA GLY A 154 2.80 -7.30 17.92
C GLY A 154 3.16 -8.22 19.09
N GLN A 155 4.24 -7.89 19.77
CA GLN A 155 4.78 -8.65 20.91
C GLN A 155 5.15 -7.72 22.07
N ASP A 156 4.64 -8.02 23.26
CA ASP A 156 5.07 -7.41 24.51
C ASP A 156 5.92 -8.39 25.36
N LEU A 157 6.24 -8.02 26.58
CA LEU A 157 7.03 -8.85 27.50
C LEU A 157 6.30 -10.14 27.93
N THR A 158 4.98 -10.22 27.76
CA THR A 158 4.18 -11.40 28.14
C THR A 158 3.87 -12.32 26.96
N GLY A 159 4.16 -11.90 25.72
CA GLY A 159 3.96 -12.69 24.52
C GLY A 159 3.31 -11.94 23.37
N LEU A 160 2.79 -12.69 22.40
CA LEU A 160 2.16 -12.18 21.20
C LEU A 160 0.79 -11.58 21.51
N LYS A 161 0.40 -10.57 20.75
CA LYS A 161 -0.84 -9.82 20.92
C LYS A 161 -1.75 -9.89 19.68
N LYS A 162 -3.04 -9.75 19.90
CA LYS A 162 -4.06 -9.57 18.86
C LYS A 162 -5.06 -8.46 19.16
N ASP A 163 -4.92 -7.80 20.32
CA ASP A 163 -5.71 -6.64 20.67
C ASP A 163 -5.51 -5.52 19.66
N PHE A 164 -6.56 -4.74 19.41
CA PHE A 164 -6.63 -3.76 18.34
C PHE A 164 -7.22 -2.46 18.85
N PHE A 165 -6.68 -1.34 18.37
CA PHE A 165 -6.99 -0.01 18.90
C PHE A 165 -7.07 1.00 17.76
N LYS A 166 -7.90 2.05 17.97
CA LYS A 166 -7.88 3.25 17.14
C LYS A 166 -7.37 4.44 17.92
N TYR A 167 -6.74 5.38 17.21
CA TYR A 167 -6.32 6.69 17.72
C TYR A 167 -6.96 7.80 16.90
N GLU A 168 -7.58 8.75 17.58
CA GLU A 168 -8.22 9.93 17.01
C GLU A 168 -7.40 11.19 17.38
N PRO A 169 -6.62 11.77 16.45
CA PRO A 169 -5.76 12.92 16.74
C PRO A 169 -6.52 14.17 17.23
N SER A 170 -7.74 14.39 16.72
CA SER A 170 -8.57 15.54 17.08
C SER A 170 -8.91 15.63 18.58
N THR A 171 -9.00 14.45 19.22
CA THR A 171 -9.29 14.32 20.65
C THR A 171 -8.09 13.86 21.46
N ASN A 172 -7.03 13.41 20.79
CA ASN A 172 -5.85 12.77 21.39
C ASN A 172 -6.22 11.54 22.25
N ILE A 173 -7.18 10.71 21.77
CA ILE A 173 -7.73 9.58 22.52
C ILE A 173 -7.49 8.27 21.76
N TRP A 174 -7.05 7.26 22.51
CA TRP A 174 -7.03 5.85 22.10
C TRP A 174 -8.31 5.15 22.54
N THR A 175 -8.87 4.31 21.68
CA THR A 175 -10.05 3.46 22.00
C THR A 175 -9.73 2.02 21.60
N GLN A 176 -10.02 1.08 22.48
CA GLN A 176 -9.92 -0.35 22.16
C GLN A 176 -11.08 -0.77 21.28
N LEU A 177 -10.80 -1.59 20.29
CA LEU A 177 -11.71 -2.15 19.31
C LEU A 177 -11.82 -3.66 19.52
N ASN A 178 -12.62 -4.33 18.68
CA ASN A 178 -12.63 -5.78 18.62
C ASN A 178 -11.26 -6.32 18.22
N ASP A 179 -10.81 -7.36 18.90
CA ASP A 179 -9.54 -8.00 18.64
C ASP A 179 -9.40 -8.43 17.17
N PHE A 180 -8.19 -8.44 16.65
CA PHE A 180 -7.87 -9.07 15.39
C PHE A 180 -8.38 -10.52 15.37
N ALA A 181 -9.17 -10.88 14.36
CA ALA A 181 -9.85 -12.18 14.30
C ALA A 181 -8.89 -13.36 14.02
N GLY A 182 -7.71 -13.10 13.49
CA GLY A 182 -6.64 -14.09 13.37
C GLY A 182 -5.96 -14.38 14.70
N THR A 183 -4.91 -15.17 14.67
CA THR A 183 -4.10 -15.50 15.86
C THR A 183 -3.24 -14.32 16.31
N ALA A 184 -2.95 -14.24 17.61
CA ALA A 184 -2.00 -13.27 18.15
C ALA A 184 -0.63 -13.44 17.48
N ARG A 185 -0.06 -12.37 16.94
CA ARG A 185 1.14 -12.44 16.09
C ARG A 185 1.96 -11.17 16.07
N ARG A 186 3.20 -11.29 15.62
CA ARG A 186 4.13 -10.21 15.35
C ARG A 186 4.59 -10.21 13.90
N GLN A 187 5.23 -9.13 13.44
CA GLN A 187 5.81 -9.03 12.10
C GLN A 187 4.83 -9.37 10.96
N ALA A 188 3.54 -9.15 11.19
CA ALA A 188 2.54 -9.21 10.14
C ALA A 188 2.66 -8.00 9.21
N VAL A 189 2.16 -8.13 8.00
CA VAL A 189 1.94 -6.99 7.10
C VAL A 189 0.62 -6.31 7.48
N GLY A 190 0.62 -4.98 7.52
CA GLY A 190 -0.58 -4.17 7.71
C GLY A 190 -0.58 -2.99 6.74
N PHE A 191 -1.69 -2.78 6.01
CA PHE A 191 -1.85 -1.64 5.12
C PHE A 191 -3.32 -1.28 4.93
N GLN A 192 -3.57 -0.06 4.48
CA GLN A 192 -4.89 0.42 4.07
C GLN A 192 -5.06 0.25 2.55
N MET A 193 -6.28 -0.11 2.13
CA MET A 193 -6.70 -0.08 0.74
C MET A 193 -8.20 0.22 0.65
N GLY A 194 -8.56 1.32 -0.02
CA GLY A 194 -9.92 1.88 0.06
C GLY A 194 -10.28 2.26 1.50
N ASP A 195 -11.51 2.01 1.91
CA ASP A 195 -11.99 2.30 3.27
C ASP A 195 -11.75 1.16 4.26
N ASN A 196 -10.84 0.23 3.96
CA ASN A 196 -10.58 -0.95 4.75
C ASN A 196 -9.10 -1.08 5.12
N GLY A 197 -8.84 -1.71 6.29
CA GLY A 197 -7.52 -2.15 6.69
C GLY A 197 -7.29 -3.61 6.32
N TYR A 198 -6.05 -3.97 6.05
CA TYR A 198 -5.69 -5.35 5.72
C TYR A 198 -4.54 -5.82 6.57
N VAL A 199 -4.61 -7.07 7.03
CA VAL A 199 -3.56 -7.71 7.85
C VAL A 199 -3.34 -9.13 7.34
N GLY A 200 -2.07 -9.50 7.13
CA GLY A 200 -1.71 -10.85 6.70
C GLY A 200 -0.31 -11.26 7.07
N THR A 201 0.01 -12.53 6.85
CA THR A 201 1.33 -13.10 7.15
C THR A 201 1.71 -12.97 8.63
N GLY A 202 3.00 -12.96 8.96
CA GLY A 202 3.50 -12.81 10.32
C GLY A 202 3.77 -14.12 11.04
N ASP A 203 4.17 -13.98 12.30
CA ASP A 203 4.67 -15.07 13.17
C ASP A 203 3.81 -15.15 14.45
N ASP A 204 3.16 -16.28 14.68
CA ASP A 204 2.45 -16.63 15.93
C ASP A 204 3.07 -17.84 16.65
N GLY A 205 4.32 -18.14 16.37
CA GLY A 205 5.04 -19.38 16.65
C GLY A 205 5.12 -20.28 15.42
N VAL A 206 4.32 -20.00 14.41
CA VAL A 206 4.34 -20.57 13.06
C VAL A 206 4.12 -19.43 12.06
N LEU A 207 4.85 -19.43 10.96
CA LEU A 207 4.66 -18.42 9.92
C LEU A 207 3.32 -18.61 9.21
N ARG A 208 2.61 -17.50 8.98
CA ARG A 208 1.24 -17.50 8.49
C ARG A 208 1.12 -17.03 7.05
N THR A 209 0.01 -17.44 6.40
CA THR A 209 -0.43 -17.00 5.07
C THR A 209 -1.85 -16.44 5.07
N ASP A 210 -2.57 -16.49 6.20
CA ASP A 210 -3.91 -15.94 6.28
C ASP A 210 -3.91 -14.45 6.01
N PHE A 211 -5.00 -13.95 5.42
CA PHE A 211 -5.17 -12.56 5.04
C PHE A 211 -6.57 -12.10 5.42
N TRP A 212 -6.66 -10.95 6.05
CA TRP A 212 -7.86 -10.44 6.70
C TRP A 212 -8.12 -9.00 6.32
N MET A 213 -9.39 -8.67 6.15
CA MET A 213 -9.88 -7.31 5.94
C MET A 213 -10.60 -6.83 7.19
N TYR A 214 -10.27 -5.63 7.64
CA TYR A 214 -10.97 -4.91 8.72
C TYR A 214 -11.87 -3.83 8.13
N THR A 215 -13.13 -3.79 8.57
CA THR A 215 -14.12 -2.78 8.19
C THR A 215 -14.39 -1.86 9.38
N PRO A 216 -13.91 -0.59 9.38
CA PRO A 216 -14.05 0.32 10.50
C PRO A 216 -15.49 0.64 10.91
N SER A 217 -16.39 0.78 9.93
CA SER A 217 -17.79 1.15 10.17
C SER A 217 -18.58 0.14 11.00
N THR A 218 -18.14 -1.12 11.00
CA THR A 218 -18.78 -2.22 11.74
C THR A 218 -17.89 -2.81 12.82
N ASP A 219 -16.62 -2.37 12.91
CA ASP A 219 -15.61 -2.94 13.79
C ASP A 219 -15.51 -4.48 13.65
N THR A 220 -15.43 -4.95 12.39
CA THR A 220 -15.41 -6.38 12.08
C THR A 220 -14.27 -6.79 11.18
N TRP A 221 -13.82 -8.02 11.35
CA TRP A 221 -12.81 -8.67 10.53
C TRP A 221 -13.44 -9.74 9.64
N MET A 222 -12.98 -9.79 8.38
CA MET A 222 -13.37 -10.81 7.40
C MET A 222 -12.14 -11.45 6.80
N GLN A 223 -12.07 -12.78 6.84
CA GLN A 223 -10.99 -13.48 6.16
C GLN A 223 -11.15 -13.38 4.63
N LYS A 224 -10.08 -13.10 3.95
CA LYS A 224 -9.97 -13.03 2.49
C LYS A 224 -9.18 -14.23 1.96
N ALA A 225 -8.99 -14.31 0.64
CA ALA A 225 -8.14 -15.33 0.04
C ALA A 225 -6.74 -15.29 0.67
N ASN A 226 -6.28 -16.42 1.16
CA ASN A 226 -4.96 -16.52 1.78
C ASN A 226 -3.87 -16.09 0.81
N PHE A 227 -2.82 -15.50 1.33
CA PHE A 227 -1.60 -15.17 0.62
C PHE A 227 -1.00 -16.45 0.00
N PRO A 228 -0.81 -16.56 -1.33
CA PRO A 228 -0.39 -17.79 -1.98
C PRO A 228 1.13 -18.00 -1.95
N GLY A 229 1.91 -16.96 -1.63
CA GLY A 229 3.35 -17.10 -1.46
C GLY A 229 3.72 -17.92 -0.23
N THR A 230 4.99 -18.21 -0.06
CA THR A 230 5.51 -18.94 1.11
C THR A 230 5.15 -18.20 2.41
N ALA A 231 4.70 -18.93 3.43
CA ALA A 231 4.45 -18.37 4.77
C ALA A 231 5.68 -17.65 5.29
N ARG A 232 5.52 -16.42 5.80
CA ARG A 232 6.62 -15.52 6.11
C ARG A 232 6.30 -14.49 7.17
N ALA A 233 7.37 -13.92 7.75
CA ALA A 233 7.30 -12.78 8.65
C ALA A 233 8.21 -11.65 8.18
N GLY A 234 7.99 -10.43 8.67
CA GLY A 234 8.80 -9.27 8.30
C GLY A 234 8.72 -8.89 6.82
N ALA A 235 7.67 -9.32 6.13
CA ALA A 235 7.30 -8.82 4.80
C ALA A 235 6.85 -7.36 4.90
N THR A 236 6.86 -6.66 3.79
CA THR A 236 6.27 -5.33 3.65
C THR A 236 5.06 -5.34 2.72
N GLY A 237 4.19 -4.33 2.82
CA GLY A 237 3.02 -4.25 1.95
C GLY A 237 2.46 -2.85 1.84
N TRP A 238 1.70 -2.63 0.79
CA TRP A 238 1.08 -1.34 0.46
C TRP A 238 -0.23 -1.54 -0.28
N GLY A 239 -1.09 -0.53 -0.23
CA GLY A 239 -2.34 -0.50 -0.98
C GLY A 239 -2.38 0.65 -1.99
N ILE A 240 -2.81 0.33 -3.22
CA ILE A 240 -3.18 1.29 -4.26
C ILE A 240 -4.51 0.80 -4.81
N PHE A 241 -5.63 1.32 -4.28
CA PHE A 241 -6.96 0.81 -4.66
C PHE A 241 -7.13 0.73 -6.18
N PRO A 242 -7.65 -0.39 -6.72
CA PRO A 242 -8.29 -1.52 -6.03
C PRO A 242 -7.36 -2.69 -5.69
N THR A 243 -6.06 -2.48 -5.61
CA THR A 243 -5.07 -3.54 -5.39
C THR A 243 -4.26 -3.32 -4.11
N GLY A 244 -3.90 -4.43 -3.45
CA GLY A 244 -2.98 -4.45 -2.33
C GLY A 244 -1.77 -5.32 -2.66
N PHE A 245 -0.62 -5.06 -2.06
CA PHE A 245 0.61 -5.77 -2.37
C PHE A 245 1.28 -6.29 -1.10
N ILE A 246 1.89 -7.47 -1.21
CA ILE A 246 2.79 -8.04 -0.22
C ILE A 246 4.08 -8.43 -0.92
N ALA A 247 5.22 -8.01 -0.38
CA ALA A 247 6.54 -8.27 -0.93
C ALA A 247 7.55 -8.61 0.16
N THR A 248 8.62 -9.30 -0.20
CA THR A 248 9.76 -9.57 0.66
C THR A 248 9.41 -10.44 1.89
N GLY A 249 10.20 -10.36 2.97
CA GLY A 249 10.00 -11.17 4.18
C GLY A 249 10.96 -12.38 4.25
N GLU A 250 10.87 -13.11 5.36
CA GLU A 250 11.69 -14.28 5.65
C GLU A 250 10.80 -15.49 5.92
N ASP A 251 11.12 -16.64 5.32
CA ASP A 251 10.38 -17.88 5.52
C ASP A 251 10.96 -18.75 6.67
N VAL A 252 10.40 -19.93 6.86
CA VAL A 252 10.79 -20.86 7.93
C VAL A 252 12.22 -21.40 7.78
N ASN A 253 12.78 -21.35 6.58
CA ASN A 253 14.16 -21.76 6.30
C ASN A 253 15.15 -20.58 6.45
N TYR A 254 14.67 -19.41 6.90
CA TYR A 254 15.44 -18.15 6.94
C TYR A 254 15.84 -17.64 5.55
N ASP A 255 15.10 -18.05 4.51
CA ASP A 255 15.30 -17.53 3.15
C ASP A 255 14.62 -16.17 3.02
N TYR A 256 15.39 -15.17 2.62
CA TYR A 256 14.89 -13.84 2.34
C TYR A 256 14.19 -13.79 0.99
N LYS A 257 12.91 -13.47 0.99
CA LYS A 257 12.07 -13.44 -0.21
C LYS A 257 12.18 -12.10 -0.93
N LYS A 258 11.94 -12.12 -2.25
CA LYS A 258 11.87 -10.96 -3.13
C LYS A 258 10.65 -10.98 -4.05
N ASP A 259 9.83 -12.04 -3.96
CA ASP A 259 8.60 -12.14 -4.72
C ASP A 259 7.62 -11.03 -4.31
N VAL A 260 6.85 -10.57 -5.28
CA VAL A 260 5.81 -9.54 -5.13
C VAL A 260 4.49 -10.13 -5.54
N TRP A 261 3.50 -9.98 -4.68
CA TRP A 261 2.15 -10.49 -4.90
C TRP A 261 1.14 -9.37 -4.80
N GLU A 262 0.27 -9.30 -5.79
CA GLU A 262 -0.84 -8.37 -5.85
C GLU A 262 -2.14 -9.06 -5.48
N TYR A 263 -2.86 -8.47 -4.55
CA TYR A 263 -4.22 -8.82 -4.18
C TYR A 263 -5.21 -7.94 -4.91
N ASN A 264 -6.19 -8.53 -5.59
CA ASN A 264 -7.29 -7.83 -6.24
C ASN A 264 -8.51 -7.79 -5.32
N TYR A 265 -8.97 -6.58 -4.97
CA TYR A 265 -10.13 -6.37 -4.09
C TYR A 265 -11.40 -7.01 -4.62
N PHE A 266 -11.72 -6.79 -5.90
CA PHE A 266 -12.96 -7.24 -6.52
C PHE A 266 -12.98 -8.76 -6.73
N GLY A 267 -11.85 -9.32 -7.15
CA GLY A 267 -11.71 -10.75 -7.42
C GLY A 267 -11.46 -11.59 -6.17
N ASN A 268 -11.10 -10.97 -5.04
CA ASN A 268 -10.63 -11.68 -3.85
C ASN A 268 -9.58 -12.73 -4.21
N SER A 269 -8.60 -12.35 -5.00
CA SER A 269 -7.61 -13.25 -5.59
C SER A 269 -6.24 -12.60 -5.64
N TRP A 270 -5.20 -13.43 -5.73
CA TRP A 270 -3.81 -13.01 -5.79
C TRP A 270 -3.19 -13.36 -7.14
N ILE A 271 -2.27 -12.52 -7.59
CA ILE A 271 -1.41 -12.78 -8.74
C ILE A 271 0.04 -12.43 -8.38
N GLN A 272 0.98 -13.26 -8.82
CA GLN A 272 2.39 -12.92 -8.68
C GLN A 272 2.77 -11.87 -9.73
N ARG A 273 3.49 -10.84 -9.30
CA ARG A 273 4.05 -9.77 -10.12
C ARG A 273 5.54 -9.98 -10.34
N THR A 274 6.16 -9.05 -11.09
CA THR A 274 7.61 -9.05 -11.27
C THR A 274 8.28 -8.94 -9.90
N ASP A 275 9.21 -9.86 -9.63
CA ASP A 275 9.98 -9.87 -8.40
C ASP A 275 10.67 -8.54 -8.14
N PHE A 276 10.82 -8.19 -6.89
CA PHE A 276 11.63 -7.07 -6.46
C PHE A 276 13.06 -7.19 -7.02
N ILE A 277 13.55 -6.15 -7.70
CA ILE A 277 14.83 -6.17 -8.39
C ILE A 277 16.03 -6.20 -7.42
N GLY A 278 15.85 -5.63 -6.21
CA GLY A 278 16.87 -5.70 -5.16
C GLY A 278 17.01 -7.11 -4.56
N SER A 279 17.87 -7.23 -3.57
CA SER A 279 18.05 -8.51 -2.85
C SER A 279 16.83 -8.88 -2.01
N GLY A 280 16.57 -10.18 -1.85
CA GLY A 280 15.57 -10.66 -0.88
C GLY A 280 15.91 -10.14 0.52
N ARG A 281 14.89 -9.74 1.30
CA ARG A 281 15.07 -9.07 2.60
C ARG A 281 13.85 -9.18 3.49
N LYS A 282 14.03 -8.94 4.78
CA LYS A 282 12.96 -8.71 5.77
C LYS A 282 13.04 -7.32 6.37
N ASN A 283 11.94 -6.89 7.02
CA ASN A 283 11.86 -5.64 7.78
C ASN A 283 12.26 -4.40 6.95
N ALA A 284 11.94 -4.43 5.67
CA ALA A 284 12.02 -3.29 4.75
C ALA A 284 10.89 -2.31 5.04
N VAL A 285 11.08 -1.05 4.66
CA VAL A 285 9.98 -0.08 4.58
C VAL A 285 9.32 -0.12 3.21
N SER A 286 8.02 0.18 3.18
CA SER A 286 7.32 0.53 1.94
C SER A 286 6.29 1.61 2.20
N PHE A 287 6.06 2.44 1.19
CA PHE A 287 5.03 3.48 1.18
C PHE A 287 4.65 3.86 -0.24
N VAL A 288 3.53 4.55 -0.38
CA VAL A 288 3.03 5.02 -1.69
C VAL A 288 3.04 6.55 -1.71
N ILE A 289 3.69 7.13 -2.71
CA ILE A 289 3.67 8.58 -2.99
C ILE A 289 3.08 8.77 -4.38
N ASP A 290 2.01 9.53 -4.50
CA ASP A 290 1.36 9.88 -5.78
C ASP A 290 1.07 8.66 -6.69
N GLY A 291 0.67 7.54 -6.07
CA GLY A 291 0.33 6.30 -6.77
C GLY A 291 1.53 5.45 -7.20
N VAL A 292 2.74 5.82 -6.84
CA VAL A 292 3.96 5.03 -7.03
C VAL A 292 4.36 4.41 -5.70
N ALA A 293 4.56 3.09 -5.66
CA ALA A 293 5.06 2.43 -4.47
C ALA A 293 6.60 2.49 -4.41
N TYR A 294 7.09 2.64 -3.19
CA TYR A 294 8.52 2.66 -2.90
C TYR A 294 8.85 1.59 -1.87
N LEU A 295 9.99 0.93 -2.03
CA LEU A 295 10.49 -0.13 -1.14
C LEU A 295 12.00 0.02 -0.98
N GLY A 296 12.48 -0.09 0.27
CA GLY A 296 13.92 -0.06 0.54
C GLY A 296 14.26 -0.38 1.97
N THR A 297 15.52 -0.22 2.32
CA THR A 297 16.09 -0.61 3.62
C THR A 297 15.90 -2.10 3.94
N GLY A 298 16.01 -2.51 5.18
CA GLY A 298 15.76 -3.89 5.59
C GLY A 298 17.04 -4.66 5.91
N TYR A 299 16.90 -5.99 5.98
CA TYR A 299 17.97 -6.88 6.40
C TYR A 299 17.95 -8.18 5.59
N ASN A 300 19.14 -8.63 5.13
CA ASN A 300 19.34 -9.90 4.42
C ASN A 300 20.60 -10.64 4.86
N GLY A 301 21.00 -10.48 6.11
CA GLY A 301 22.28 -10.88 6.67
C GLY A 301 23.15 -9.66 6.95
N ILE A 302 22.93 -8.56 6.22
CA ILE A 302 23.46 -7.22 6.49
C ILE A 302 22.31 -6.21 6.44
N PHE A 303 22.46 -5.05 7.05
CA PHE A 303 21.51 -3.95 6.89
C PHE A 303 21.67 -3.30 5.52
N LEU A 304 20.58 -2.76 4.97
CA LEU A 304 20.51 -2.24 3.62
C LEU A 304 20.05 -0.77 3.61
N ASP A 305 20.50 -0.01 2.63
CA ASP A 305 20.12 1.39 2.39
C ASP A 305 19.53 1.61 0.99
N ASP A 306 19.61 0.61 0.12
CA ASP A 306 19.10 0.68 -1.25
C ASP A 306 17.59 0.94 -1.28
N PHE A 307 17.14 1.68 -2.29
CA PHE A 307 15.77 2.15 -2.39
C PHE A 307 15.27 2.09 -3.84
N TYR A 308 14.02 1.73 -4.03
CA TYR A 308 13.46 1.44 -5.35
C TYR A 308 12.02 1.95 -5.46
N ALA A 309 11.65 2.43 -6.65
CA ALA A 309 10.28 2.72 -7.02
C ALA A 309 9.70 1.57 -7.84
N TYR A 310 8.47 1.19 -7.55
CA TYR A 310 7.69 0.20 -8.28
C TYR A 310 6.61 0.90 -9.09
N PHE A 311 6.72 0.78 -10.38
CA PHE A 311 5.71 1.17 -11.36
C PHE A 311 4.96 -0.10 -11.78
N GLY A 312 4.08 -0.56 -10.91
CA GLY A 312 3.15 -1.62 -11.28
C GLY A 312 2.23 -1.08 -12.34
N ILE A 313 1.91 -1.92 -13.30
CA ILE A 313 0.71 -1.67 -14.05
C ILE A 313 -0.41 -1.86 -13.04
N VAL A 314 -0.87 -0.74 -12.46
CA VAL A 314 -2.20 -0.69 -11.89
C VAL A 314 -3.15 -0.71 -13.08
N GLY A 315 -2.98 -1.76 -13.87
CA GLY A 315 -3.90 -2.21 -14.86
C GLY A 315 -4.60 -3.37 -14.19
N MET A 316 -5.87 -3.26 -14.07
CA MET A 316 -6.69 -4.41 -13.82
C MET A 316 -6.20 -5.51 -14.72
N THR A 317 -5.57 -6.53 -14.10
CA THR A 317 -5.42 -7.78 -14.80
C THR A 317 -6.82 -8.19 -15.20
N GLU A 318 -7.06 -8.25 -16.49
CA GLU A 318 -8.24 -8.86 -17.10
C GLU A 318 -8.35 -10.36 -16.75
N ASN A 319 -7.99 -10.75 -15.54
CA ASN A 319 -8.25 -12.07 -15.02
C ASN A 319 -9.58 -12.05 -14.29
N THR A 320 -10.61 -12.26 -15.09
CA THR A 320 -12.04 -12.39 -14.87
C THR A 320 -12.88 -11.15 -15.22
N SER A 321 -12.52 -10.31 -16.19
CA SER A 321 -13.58 -9.62 -16.90
C SER A 321 -14.38 -10.71 -17.62
N ASN A 322 -15.52 -11.04 -17.05
CA ASN A 322 -16.43 -11.98 -17.69
C ASN A 322 -17.02 -11.37 -18.98
N PHE A 323 -16.71 -10.09 -19.25
CA PHE A 323 -16.95 -9.38 -20.50
C PHE A 323 -15.95 -8.22 -20.66
N ILE A 324 -15.77 -7.75 -21.89
CA ILE A 324 -14.83 -6.69 -22.22
C ILE A 324 -15.52 -5.33 -22.17
N SER A 325 -14.88 -4.33 -21.57
CA SER A 325 -15.26 -2.92 -21.71
C SER A 325 -14.02 -2.06 -22.02
N SER A 326 -14.25 -0.94 -22.70
CA SER A 326 -13.22 0.08 -22.93
C SER A 326 -13.80 1.47 -22.64
N ILE A 327 -12.95 2.43 -22.25
CA ILE A 327 -13.37 3.79 -21.94
C ILE A 327 -12.62 4.79 -22.81
N TYR A 328 -13.36 5.75 -23.40
CA TYR A 328 -12.77 6.81 -24.23
C TYR A 328 -13.66 8.08 -24.22
N PRO A 329 -13.08 9.28 -24.43
CA PRO A 329 -11.67 9.54 -24.38
C PRO A 329 -11.10 9.25 -22.98
N ASN A 330 -9.85 8.84 -22.95
CA ASN A 330 -9.12 8.65 -21.70
C ASN A 330 -7.67 9.09 -21.93
N PRO A 331 -7.23 10.27 -21.42
CA PRO A 331 -7.95 11.14 -20.46
C PRO A 331 -9.22 11.82 -21.00
N ALA A 332 -10.17 12.09 -20.09
CA ALA A 332 -11.42 12.81 -20.36
C ALA A 332 -11.39 14.21 -19.74
N LYS A 333 -12.19 15.14 -20.30
CA LYS A 333 -12.43 16.46 -19.71
C LYS A 333 -13.82 16.55 -19.08
N GLU A 334 -14.85 16.48 -19.91
CA GLU A 334 -16.23 16.68 -19.48
C GLU A 334 -17.06 15.40 -19.58
N GLN A 335 -16.67 14.50 -20.46
CA GLN A 335 -17.41 13.28 -20.74
C GLN A 335 -16.48 12.13 -21.13
N ALA A 336 -16.85 10.92 -20.72
CA ALA A 336 -16.26 9.68 -21.21
C ALA A 336 -17.36 8.67 -21.58
N ILE A 337 -17.04 7.74 -22.46
CA ILE A 337 -17.94 6.68 -22.91
C ILE A 337 -17.31 5.35 -22.58
N ILE A 338 -18.01 4.53 -21.81
CA ILE A 338 -17.64 3.12 -21.60
C ILE A 338 -18.33 2.29 -22.67
N LYS A 339 -17.54 1.75 -23.59
CA LYS A 339 -18.01 0.80 -24.60
C LYS A 339 -18.01 -0.60 -24.00
N ILE A 340 -19.10 -1.35 -24.22
CA ILE A 340 -19.31 -2.67 -23.66
C ILE A 340 -19.40 -3.67 -24.80
N TYR A 341 -18.74 -4.81 -24.62
CA TYR A 341 -18.75 -5.92 -25.55
C TYR A 341 -19.34 -7.14 -24.84
N ASP A 342 -20.16 -7.91 -25.55
CA ASP A 342 -20.72 -9.19 -25.09
C ASP A 342 -21.72 -9.14 -23.92
N GLU A 343 -22.16 -7.93 -23.49
CA GLU A 343 -23.18 -7.75 -22.45
C GLU A 343 -24.11 -6.57 -22.79
N ASN A 344 -25.34 -6.60 -22.26
CA ASN A 344 -26.27 -5.51 -22.44
C ASN A 344 -26.04 -4.42 -21.36
N PRO A 345 -25.80 -3.16 -21.72
CA PRO A 345 -25.55 -2.10 -20.74
C PRO A 345 -26.65 -1.94 -19.69
N SER A 346 -27.92 -2.18 -20.04
CA SER A 346 -29.06 -2.03 -19.11
C SER A 346 -29.04 -3.02 -17.97
N ASP A 347 -28.31 -4.14 -18.11
CA ASP A 347 -28.21 -5.19 -17.09
C ASP A 347 -27.03 -4.97 -16.15
N LEU A 348 -26.24 -3.91 -16.41
CA LEU A 348 -25.02 -3.60 -15.71
C LEU A 348 -25.23 -2.50 -14.67
N LYS A 349 -24.69 -2.70 -13.48
CA LYS A 349 -24.57 -1.68 -12.44
C LYS A 349 -23.18 -1.07 -12.51
N LEU A 350 -23.11 0.24 -12.78
CA LEU A 350 -21.88 1.01 -12.69
C LEU A 350 -21.59 1.35 -11.21
N GLN A 351 -20.36 1.14 -10.81
CA GLN A 351 -19.78 1.67 -9.56
C GLN A 351 -18.54 2.48 -9.94
N PHE A 352 -18.35 3.63 -9.31
CA PHE A 352 -17.28 4.57 -9.65
C PHE A 352 -16.53 4.98 -8.38
N TYR A 353 -15.19 5.01 -8.43
CA TYR A 353 -14.34 5.18 -7.27
C TYR A 353 -13.21 6.18 -7.50
N SER A 354 -12.84 6.93 -6.48
CA SER A 354 -11.59 7.71 -6.45
C SER A 354 -10.37 6.80 -6.35
N ILE A 355 -9.18 7.38 -6.50
CA ILE A 355 -7.91 6.68 -6.27
C ILE A 355 -7.75 6.19 -4.81
N THR A 356 -8.43 6.84 -3.88
CA THR A 356 -8.43 6.47 -2.45
C THR A 356 -9.49 5.42 -2.10
N GLY A 357 -10.33 5.00 -3.07
CA GLY A 357 -11.38 4.00 -2.87
C GLY A 357 -12.72 4.57 -2.37
N GLU A 358 -12.86 5.91 -2.27
CA GLU A 358 -14.15 6.54 -2.01
C GLU A 358 -15.12 6.21 -3.15
N GLU A 359 -16.31 5.70 -2.85
CA GLU A 359 -17.34 5.46 -3.86
C GLU A 359 -17.95 6.78 -4.31
N LEU A 360 -17.82 7.09 -5.59
CA LEU A 360 -18.27 8.34 -6.22
C LEU A 360 -19.41 8.11 -7.21
N THR A 361 -20.06 6.94 -7.20
CA THR A 361 -21.12 6.57 -8.14
C THR A 361 -22.24 7.61 -8.17
N SER A 362 -22.60 8.20 -7.04
CA SER A 362 -23.64 9.26 -6.94
C SER A 362 -23.19 10.62 -7.48
N LYS A 363 -21.89 10.84 -7.66
CA LYS A 363 -21.33 12.10 -8.22
C LYS A 363 -21.19 12.05 -9.75
N VAL A 364 -21.41 10.89 -10.36
CA VAL A 364 -21.25 10.65 -11.79
C VAL A 364 -22.62 10.40 -12.42
N GLU A 365 -23.03 11.27 -13.33
CA GLU A 365 -24.23 11.04 -14.14
C GLU A 365 -23.91 10.02 -15.24
N ALA A 366 -24.53 8.86 -15.18
CA ALA A 366 -24.36 7.78 -16.15
C ALA A 366 -25.61 7.57 -16.99
N ASN A 367 -25.49 7.67 -18.31
CA ASN A 367 -26.57 7.45 -19.27
C ASN A 367 -26.29 6.17 -20.06
N TYR A 368 -27.16 5.20 -19.92
CA TYR A 368 -27.13 3.93 -20.64
C TYR A 368 -27.71 4.11 -22.03
N THR A 369 -26.93 3.75 -23.05
CA THR A 369 -27.35 3.95 -24.46
C THR A 369 -27.64 2.62 -25.15
N SER A 370 -28.49 2.65 -26.19
CA SER A 370 -28.82 1.46 -27.00
C SER A 370 -27.64 0.92 -27.84
N ASN A 371 -26.52 1.65 -27.91
CA ASN A 371 -25.33 1.29 -28.68
C ASN A 371 -24.26 0.54 -27.89
N ASN A 372 -24.65 -0.28 -26.93
CA ASN A 372 -23.74 -1.00 -26.06
C ASN A 372 -22.70 -0.08 -25.38
N SER A 373 -23.16 1.04 -24.86
CA SER A 373 -22.27 1.98 -24.15
C SER A 373 -22.98 2.70 -22.99
N ILE A 374 -22.17 3.16 -22.05
CA ILE A 374 -22.57 4.02 -20.94
C ILE A 374 -21.80 5.32 -21.08
N SER A 375 -22.52 6.42 -21.26
CA SER A 375 -21.94 7.76 -21.25
C SER A 375 -21.89 8.26 -19.80
N ILE A 376 -20.75 8.76 -19.37
CA ILE A 376 -20.54 9.31 -18.03
C ILE A 376 -20.12 10.77 -18.12
N ASN A 377 -20.78 11.62 -17.33
CA ASN A 377 -20.41 13.03 -17.19
C ASN A 377 -19.33 13.14 -16.11
N THR A 378 -18.18 13.70 -16.47
CA THR A 378 -17.01 13.86 -15.59
C THR A 378 -16.82 15.28 -15.09
N SER A 379 -17.69 16.23 -15.47
CA SER A 379 -17.55 17.66 -15.14
C SER A 379 -17.57 17.94 -13.64
N ASN A 380 -18.17 17.06 -12.83
CA ASN A 380 -18.25 17.17 -11.38
C ASN A 380 -17.08 16.49 -10.66
N LEU A 381 -16.13 15.94 -11.41
CA LEU A 381 -14.94 15.28 -10.85
C LEU A 381 -13.73 16.22 -10.92
N SER A 382 -12.90 16.23 -9.91
CA SER A 382 -11.62 16.91 -9.94
C SER A 382 -10.66 16.20 -10.91
N ALA A 383 -9.65 16.91 -11.42
CA ALA A 383 -8.59 16.27 -12.20
C ALA A 383 -7.94 15.16 -11.37
N GLY A 384 -7.78 13.98 -11.96
CA GLY A 384 -7.25 12.83 -11.22
C GLY A 384 -7.52 11.48 -11.86
N ASN A 385 -7.12 10.43 -11.16
CA ASN A 385 -7.34 9.04 -11.55
C ASN A 385 -8.58 8.47 -10.85
N TYR A 386 -9.41 7.79 -11.61
CA TYR A 386 -10.65 7.15 -11.15
C TYR A 386 -10.72 5.71 -11.65
N PHE A 387 -11.50 4.91 -10.95
CA PHE A 387 -11.77 3.52 -11.34
C PHE A 387 -13.27 3.29 -11.47
N TYR A 388 -13.66 2.44 -12.41
CA TYR A 388 -15.04 1.99 -12.50
C TYR A 388 -15.13 0.46 -12.46
N SER A 389 -16.24 -0.03 -11.96
CA SER A 389 -16.63 -1.44 -12.01
C SER A 389 -18.03 -1.54 -12.62
N LEU A 390 -18.19 -2.43 -13.58
CA LEU A 390 -19.46 -2.82 -14.16
C LEU A 390 -19.77 -4.23 -13.69
N VAL A 391 -20.94 -4.43 -13.09
CA VAL A 391 -21.40 -5.72 -12.58
C VAL A 391 -22.73 -6.08 -13.20
N ASN A 392 -22.82 -7.22 -13.87
CA ASN A 392 -24.09 -7.80 -14.29
C ASN A 392 -24.71 -8.53 -13.12
N SER A 393 -25.83 -8.01 -12.58
CA SER A 393 -26.48 -8.55 -11.39
C SER A 393 -27.16 -9.91 -11.63
N SER A 394 -27.41 -10.31 -12.87
CA SER A 394 -28.10 -11.55 -13.22
C SER A 394 -27.16 -12.76 -13.33
N ASN A 395 -25.90 -12.53 -13.75
CA ASN A 395 -24.94 -13.61 -14.00
C ASN A 395 -23.62 -13.44 -13.26
N ASN A 396 -23.47 -12.40 -12.40
CA ASN A 396 -22.27 -12.03 -11.65
C ASN A 396 -21.02 -11.75 -12.49
N LYS A 397 -21.18 -11.55 -13.79
CA LYS A 397 -20.05 -11.12 -14.62
C LYS A 397 -19.64 -9.69 -14.31
N LYS A 398 -18.36 -9.40 -14.43
CA LYS A 398 -17.79 -8.09 -14.09
C LYS A 398 -16.84 -7.59 -15.18
N SER A 399 -16.76 -6.29 -15.33
CA SER A 399 -15.68 -5.61 -16.05
C SER A 399 -15.27 -4.37 -15.27
N THR A 400 -14.01 -4.03 -15.34
CA THR A 400 -13.47 -2.91 -14.56
C THR A 400 -12.55 -2.06 -15.46
N GLY A 401 -12.41 -0.75 -15.21
CA GLY A 401 -11.57 0.16 -16.01
C GLY A 401 -11.04 1.35 -15.19
N LYS A 402 -10.04 2.02 -15.77
CA LYS A 402 -9.47 3.26 -15.22
C LYS A 402 -9.85 4.43 -16.12
N LEU A 403 -10.23 5.55 -15.52
CA LEU A 403 -10.45 6.83 -16.17
C LEU A 403 -9.50 7.88 -15.59
N ILE A 404 -8.88 8.66 -16.47
CA ILE A 404 -8.12 9.86 -16.11
C ILE A 404 -8.99 11.07 -16.47
N VAL A 405 -9.24 11.96 -15.52
CA VAL A 405 -9.93 13.24 -15.71
C VAL A 405 -8.88 14.36 -15.68
N LEU A 406 -8.98 15.29 -16.67
CA LEU A 406 -8.04 16.43 -16.85
C LEU A 406 -8.57 17.71 -16.21
#